data_16e090b6b6a652783b07e7eed9fc2426
#
_entry.id   16e090b6b6a652783b07e7eed9fc2426
#
_cell.length_a   1.000
_cell.length_b   1.000
_cell.length_c   1.000
_cell.angle_alpha   90.00
_cell.angle_beta   90.00
_cell.angle_gamma   90.00
#
_symmetry.space_group_name_H-M   'P 1'
#
loop_
_entity.id
_entity.type
_entity.pdbx_description
1 polymer ?
#
loop_
_entity_poly.entity_id
_entity_poly.type
_entity_poly.pdbx_seq_one_letter_code
_entity_poly.pdbx_strand_id
1 'polypeptide(L)'
;MKNSNESLKNRNVGPTSSGVFFDAPAARLQLETIEKQIAQPDFWQDQDSSARVLTARRRLEERLETNLRLGRALADLDAYFELAREGEDVTSELRTELDSLREQIDKLETATLLGGENDSLNAIVTLHPGAGGTESQDWAEMLLRMYRRWAERHAFKFTLLDYQPGEEAGLKSATFTVTGEYAYGLLASETGVHRLVRISPFDAAARRHTSFASVFVSPEIDDNIEIEIKPEDIRVETYRSTGAGGQHVNTTDSAVRIIHLPTNTVVQCQNERSQHRNRDMAMKMLRSKLYELEMQKRREEAQKLEEAKGENAFGNQIRSYVIHPYRMVKDHRTKFEMGDADRVLDGDVDPFIRAFLLSRRALARKQPSLVQK
;
A
#
# COMPACT_ATOMS: atom_id res chain seq x y z
N MET A 1 -30.63 25.07 12.71
CA MET A 1 -30.70 24.11 13.85
C MET A 1 -31.60 22.87 13.62
N LYS A 2 -32.67 22.89 12.81
CA LYS A 2 -33.50 21.68 12.59
C LYS A 2 -32.89 20.63 11.65
N ASN A 3 -32.06 21.01 10.65
CA ASN A 3 -31.53 20.08 9.68
C ASN A 3 -30.26 19.29 10.14
N SER A 4 -29.59 19.73 11.19
CA SER A 4 -28.42 19.01 11.74
C SER A 4 -28.83 17.84 12.64
N ASN A 5 -30.00 17.90 13.25
CA ASN A 5 -30.50 16.84 14.10
C ASN A 5 -31.14 15.65 13.35
N GLU A 6 -31.57 15.85 12.09
CA GLU A 6 -32.10 14.74 11.27
C GLU A 6 -31.01 13.87 10.67
N SER A 7 -29.86 14.45 10.37
CA SER A 7 -28.70 13.71 9.85
C SER A 7 -28.09 12.77 10.90
N LEU A 8 -28.23 13.07 12.18
CA LEU A 8 -27.72 12.25 13.29
C LEU A 8 -28.69 11.12 13.69
N LYS A 9 -30.01 11.27 13.42
CA LYS A 9 -30.99 10.25 13.78
C LYS A 9 -31.08 9.04 12.84
N ASN A 10 -30.56 9.14 11.62
CA ASN A 10 -30.65 8.07 10.61
C ASN A 10 -29.42 7.16 10.49
N ARG A 11 -28.44 7.32 11.37
CA ARG A 11 -27.35 6.34 11.51
C ARG A 11 -27.50 5.61 12.84
N ASN A 12 -28.36 4.61 12.85
CA ASN A 12 -28.38 3.56 13.87
C ASN A 12 -27.06 2.77 13.78
N VAL A 13 -25.97 3.36 14.26
CA VAL A 13 -24.78 2.61 14.63
C VAL A 13 -25.09 2.05 16.01
N GLY A 14 -25.68 0.85 16.02
CA GLY A 14 -25.95 0.14 17.26
C GLY A 14 -24.65 -0.07 18.04
N PRO A 15 -24.68 0.02 19.38
CA PRO A 15 -23.50 -0.11 20.24
C PRO A 15 -22.86 -1.52 20.23
N THR A 16 -23.33 -2.43 19.38
CA THR A 16 -22.93 -3.83 19.37
C THR A 16 -21.80 -4.18 18.37
N SER A 17 -21.44 -3.30 17.42
CA SER A 17 -20.39 -3.63 16.46
C SER A 17 -19.01 -3.09 16.82
N SER A 18 -18.92 -2.02 17.61
CA SER A 18 -17.64 -1.44 18.04
C SER A 18 -17.01 -2.18 19.23
N GLY A 19 -17.81 -2.84 20.08
CA GLY A 19 -17.31 -3.58 21.25
C GLY A 19 -16.47 -4.82 20.92
N VAL A 20 -16.62 -5.38 19.72
CA VAL A 20 -15.89 -6.60 19.30
C VAL A 20 -14.49 -6.25 18.76
N PHE A 21 -14.24 -5.01 18.36
CA PHE A 21 -12.96 -4.61 17.74
C PHE A 21 -11.89 -4.20 18.77
N PHE A 22 -12.28 -3.82 19.99
CA PHE A 22 -11.37 -3.35 21.02
C PHE A 22 -11.65 -4.07 22.33
N ASP A 23 -11.29 -5.35 22.40
CA ASP A 23 -11.27 -6.08 23.68
C ASP A 23 -10.05 -5.62 24.51
N ALA A 24 -10.17 -4.43 25.10
CA ALA A 24 -9.15 -3.85 25.95
C ALA A 24 -8.81 -4.74 27.16
N PRO A 25 -9.77 -5.44 27.81
CA PRO A 25 -9.46 -6.42 28.85
C PRO A 25 -8.58 -7.57 28.36
N ALA A 26 -8.89 -8.15 27.20
CA ALA A 26 -8.09 -9.24 26.64
C ALA A 26 -6.66 -8.75 26.22
N ALA A 27 -6.57 -7.56 25.65
CA ALA A 27 -5.28 -6.97 25.30
C ALA A 27 -4.40 -6.70 26.52
N ARG A 28 -4.99 -6.25 27.64
CA ARG A 28 -4.26 -6.07 28.91
C ARG A 28 -3.75 -7.40 29.46
N LEU A 29 -4.57 -8.44 29.45
CA LEU A 29 -4.17 -9.77 29.89
C LEU A 29 -3.02 -10.35 29.05
N GLN A 30 -3.07 -10.14 27.74
CA GLN A 30 -1.99 -10.53 26.84
C GLN A 30 -0.71 -9.74 27.12
N LEU A 31 -0.81 -8.44 27.39
CA LEU A 31 0.34 -7.61 27.75
C LEU A 31 1.00 -8.09 29.05
N GLU A 32 0.22 -8.37 30.09
CA GLU A 32 0.72 -8.94 31.34
C GLU A 32 1.43 -10.28 31.12
N THR A 33 0.93 -11.11 30.21
CA THR A 33 1.54 -12.41 29.88
C THR A 33 2.90 -12.20 29.20
N ILE A 34 2.97 -11.27 28.26
CA ILE A 34 4.21 -10.90 27.57
C ILE A 34 5.21 -10.28 28.54
N GLU A 35 4.79 -9.42 29.46
CA GLU A 35 5.67 -8.83 30.48
C GLU A 35 6.26 -9.89 31.39
N LYS A 36 5.46 -10.89 31.80
CA LYS A 36 5.98 -12.05 32.58
C LYS A 36 7.00 -12.86 31.77
N GLN A 37 6.82 -12.99 30.46
CA GLN A 37 7.78 -13.68 29.59
C GLN A 37 9.08 -12.87 29.45
N ILE A 38 9.00 -11.55 29.28
CA ILE A 38 10.18 -10.66 29.21
C ILE A 38 10.99 -10.66 30.53
N ALA A 39 10.32 -10.83 31.66
CA ALA A 39 10.95 -10.87 32.97
C ALA A 39 11.73 -12.17 33.25
N GLN A 40 11.65 -13.17 32.39
CA GLN A 40 12.42 -14.42 32.57
C GLN A 40 13.91 -14.22 32.27
N PRO A 41 14.82 -14.81 33.06
CA PRO A 41 16.27 -14.62 32.88
C PRO A 41 16.77 -15.06 31.47
N ASP A 42 16.14 -16.07 30.91
CA ASP A 42 16.52 -16.67 29.61
C ASP A 42 15.97 -15.94 28.39
N PHE A 43 15.11 -14.93 28.60
CA PHE A 43 14.45 -14.21 27.52
C PHE A 43 15.43 -13.59 26.52
N TRP A 44 16.58 -13.11 26.97
CA TRP A 44 17.56 -12.40 26.13
C TRP A 44 18.56 -13.31 25.41
N GLN A 45 18.50 -14.62 25.65
CA GLN A 45 19.41 -15.58 25.02
C GLN A 45 19.12 -15.82 23.54
N ASP A 46 17.84 -15.73 23.14
CA ASP A 46 17.40 -15.84 21.74
C ASP A 46 16.96 -14.47 21.23
N GLN A 47 17.80 -13.88 20.39
CA GLN A 47 17.63 -12.52 19.90
C GLN A 47 16.42 -12.39 18.96
N ASP A 48 16.13 -13.41 18.15
CA ASP A 48 15.02 -13.41 17.19
C ASP A 48 13.67 -13.60 17.89
N SER A 49 13.60 -14.50 18.86
CA SER A 49 12.41 -14.69 19.69
C SER A 49 12.11 -13.44 20.51
N SER A 50 13.14 -12.83 21.14
CA SER A 50 13.02 -11.59 21.91
C SER A 50 12.49 -10.44 21.06
N ALA A 51 13.01 -10.26 19.84
CA ALA A 51 12.56 -9.22 18.91
C ALA A 51 11.07 -9.38 18.53
N ARG A 52 10.62 -10.62 18.29
CA ARG A 52 9.21 -10.91 17.99
C ARG A 52 8.30 -10.58 19.17
N VAL A 53 8.69 -10.96 20.38
CA VAL A 53 7.92 -10.70 21.61
C VAL A 53 7.85 -9.20 21.90
N LEU A 54 8.96 -8.45 21.73
CA LEU A 54 8.98 -6.99 21.91
C LEU A 54 8.10 -6.29 20.85
N THR A 55 8.10 -6.77 19.62
CA THR A 55 7.22 -6.25 18.57
C THR A 55 5.74 -6.50 18.91
N ALA A 56 5.41 -7.69 19.40
CA ALA A 56 4.06 -8.01 19.86
C ALA A 56 3.63 -7.14 21.05
N ARG A 57 4.53 -6.91 22.03
CA ARG A 57 4.31 -6.00 23.15
C ARG A 57 3.96 -4.60 22.65
N ARG A 58 4.80 -4.03 21.80
CA ARG A 58 4.60 -2.68 21.25
C ARG A 58 3.26 -2.55 20.56
N ARG A 59 2.85 -3.54 19.73
CA ARG A 59 1.54 -3.55 19.06
C ARG A 59 0.38 -3.54 20.04
N LEU A 60 0.48 -4.27 21.17
CA LEU A 60 -0.56 -4.28 22.20
C LEU A 60 -0.62 -2.95 22.96
N GLU A 61 0.53 -2.35 23.28
CA GLU A 61 0.61 -1.03 23.91
C GLU A 61 -0.02 0.05 23.02
N GLU A 62 0.32 0.10 21.74
CA GLU A 62 -0.26 1.02 20.74
C GLU A 62 -1.77 0.83 20.62
N ARG A 63 -2.24 -0.42 20.66
CA ARG A 63 -3.68 -0.73 20.63
C ARG A 63 -4.40 -0.23 21.86
N LEU A 64 -3.83 -0.40 23.05
CA LEU A 64 -4.39 0.08 24.31
C LEU A 64 -4.38 1.61 24.39
N GLU A 65 -3.30 2.26 23.97
CA GLU A 65 -3.20 3.71 23.91
C GLU A 65 -4.25 4.30 22.94
N THR A 66 -4.43 3.69 21.80
CA THR A 66 -5.45 4.08 20.82
C THR A 66 -6.86 3.99 21.40
N ASN A 67 -7.15 2.91 22.14
CA ASN A 67 -8.45 2.76 22.81
C ASN A 67 -8.69 3.83 23.87
N LEU A 68 -7.65 4.17 24.65
CA LEU A 68 -7.73 5.24 25.64
C LEU A 68 -7.94 6.61 24.97
N ARG A 69 -7.27 6.88 23.85
CA ARG A 69 -7.41 8.12 23.09
C ARG A 69 -8.81 8.29 22.52
N LEU A 70 -9.36 7.20 21.93
CA LEU A 70 -10.75 7.22 21.46
C LEU A 70 -11.76 7.42 22.58
N GLY A 71 -11.53 6.78 23.74
CA GLY A 71 -12.38 6.97 24.91
C GLY A 71 -12.39 8.41 25.42
N ARG A 72 -11.23 9.09 25.40
CA ARG A 72 -11.15 10.52 25.74
C ARG A 72 -11.87 11.40 24.73
N ALA A 73 -11.62 11.20 23.44
CA ALA A 73 -12.28 11.98 22.38
C ALA A 73 -13.82 11.84 22.43
N LEU A 74 -14.34 10.65 22.76
CA LEU A 74 -15.77 10.47 22.96
C LEU A 74 -16.29 11.22 24.21
N ALA A 75 -15.54 11.20 25.31
CA ALA A 75 -15.92 11.94 26.51
C ALA A 75 -15.90 13.47 26.28
N ASP A 76 -14.91 13.96 25.53
CA ASP A 76 -14.82 15.38 25.14
C ASP A 76 -16.01 15.79 24.26
N LEU A 77 -16.41 14.93 23.30
CA LEU A 77 -17.60 15.17 22.48
C LEU A 77 -18.88 15.19 23.33
N ASP A 78 -19.01 14.29 24.28
CA ASP A 78 -20.18 14.27 25.19
C ASP A 78 -20.23 15.58 26.00
N ALA A 79 -19.10 16.07 26.50
CA ALA A 79 -19.00 17.36 27.19
C ALA A 79 -19.41 18.54 26.28
N TYR A 80 -18.93 18.59 25.03
CA TYR A 80 -19.37 19.61 24.08
C TYR A 80 -20.86 19.55 23.76
N PHE A 81 -21.42 18.35 23.69
CA PHE A 81 -22.89 18.20 23.51
C PHE A 81 -23.68 18.71 24.72
N GLU A 82 -23.18 18.55 25.97
CA GLU A 82 -23.78 19.10 27.15
C GLU A 82 -23.73 20.64 27.16
N LEU A 83 -22.56 21.24 26.88
CA LEU A 83 -22.41 22.70 26.76
C LEU A 83 -23.34 23.27 25.68
N ALA A 84 -23.46 22.61 24.53
CA ALA A 84 -24.41 23.03 23.50
C ALA A 84 -25.88 22.97 23.94
N ARG A 85 -26.26 22.02 24.84
CA ARG A 85 -27.60 21.94 25.43
C ARG A 85 -27.84 23.05 26.42
N GLU A 86 -26.80 23.52 27.11
CA GLU A 86 -26.84 24.64 28.04
C GLU A 86 -26.95 26.00 27.32
N GLY A 87 -26.76 26.00 26.00
CA GLY A 87 -26.94 27.17 25.14
C GLY A 87 -25.64 27.86 24.77
N GLU A 88 -24.50 27.27 25.06
CA GLU A 88 -23.18 27.76 24.61
C GLU A 88 -22.96 27.49 23.14
N ASP A 89 -22.32 28.44 22.41
CA ASP A 89 -21.97 28.25 21.01
C ASP A 89 -20.59 27.57 20.88
N VAL A 90 -20.62 26.23 20.95
CA VAL A 90 -19.46 25.34 20.78
C VAL A 90 -19.50 24.62 19.42
N THR A 91 -20.19 25.21 18.43
CA THR A 91 -20.42 24.57 17.12
C THR A 91 -19.13 24.33 16.34
N SER A 92 -18.17 25.25 16.44
CA SER A 92 -16.87 25.14 15.75
C SER A 92 -15.96 24.07 16.37
N GLU A 93 -15.89 24.03 17.69
CA GLU A 93 -15.13 23.08 18.49
C GLU A 93 -15.66 21.66 18.28
N LEU A 94 -16.98 21.49 18.37
CA LEU A 94 -17.65 20.24 18.16
C LEU A 94 -17.42 19.68 16.74
N ARG A 95 -17.44 20.56 15.73
CA ARG A 95 -17.15 20.16 14.35
C ARG A 95 -15.72 19.72 14.19
N THR A 96 -14.77 20.44 14.74
CA THR A 96 -13.33 20.12 14.69
C THR A 96 -13.05 18.77 15.33
N GLU A 97 -13.63 18.51 16.52
CA GLU A 97 -13.45 17.26 17.24
C GLU A 97 -14.10 16.09 16.52
N LEU A 98 -15.30 16.28 15.94
CA LEU A 98 -15.94 15.26 15.12
C LEU A 98 -15.14 14.90 13.87
N ASP A 99 -14.55 15.88 13.19
CA ASP A 99 -13.73 15.64 12.02
C ASP A 99 -12.43 14.92 12.41
N SER A 100 -11.80 15.30 13.52
CA SER A 100 -10.63 14.63 14.09
C SER A 100 -10.92 13.17 14.47
N LEU A 101 -12.01 12.93 15.19
CA LEU A 101 -12.44 11.59 15.59
C LEU A 101 -12.74 10.71 14.36
N ARG A 102 -13.38 11.28 13.35
CA ARG A 102 -13.67 10.59 12.11
C ARG A 102 -12.38 10.15 11.41
N GLU A 103 -11.39 11.03 11.31
CA GLU A 103 -10.09 10.70 10.72
C GLU A 103 -9.37 9.59 11.50
N GLN A 104 -9.41 9.63 12.83
CA GLN A 104 -8.83 8.61 13.69
C GLN A 104 -9.53 7.24 13.49
N ILE A 105 -10.86 7.22 13.43
CA ILE A 105 -11.62 5.99 13.19
C ILE A 105 -11.31 5.43 11.79
N ASP A 106 -11.24 6.27 10.78
CA ASP A 106 -10.93 5.85 9.41
C ASP A 106 -9.52 5.22 9.32
N LYS A 107 -8.52 5.77 10.01
CA LYS A 107 -7.17 5.19 10.11
C LYS A 107 -7.18 3.83 10.81
N LEU A 108 -7.91 3.72 11.91
CA LEU A 108 -8.03 2.48 12.69
C LEU A 108 -8.79 1.38 11.95
N GLU A 109 -9.87 1.74 11.26
CA GLU A 109 -10.59 0.81 10.41
C GLU A 109 -9.68 0.26 9.34
N THR A 110 -8.91 1.13 8.69
CA THR A 110 -7.93 0.74 7.67
C THR A 110 -6.86 -0.20 8.26
N ALA A 111 -6.25 0.16 9.40
CA ALA A 111 -5.28 -0.70 10.09
C ALA A 111 -5.86 -2.07 10.49
N THR A 112 -7.14 -2.10 10.88
CA THR A 112 -7.84 -3.37 11.21
C THR A 112 -8.10 -4.24 9.98
N LEU A 113 -8.18 -3.65 8.79
CA LEU A 113 -8.34 -4.37 7.53
C LEU A 113 -7.01 -4.95 7.02
N LEU A 114 -5.89 -4.42 7.52
CA LEU A 114 -4.53 -4.81 7.19
C LEU A 114 -4.01 -5.84 8.21
N GLY A 115 -4.46 -7.08 8.08
CA GLY A 115 -4.12 -8.19 9.00
C GLY A 115 -3.29 -9.29 8.35
N GLY A 116 -2.80 -9.09 7.12
CA GLY A 116 -1.89 -10.02 6.46
C GLY A 116 -0.49 -9.99 7.08
N GLU A 117 0.22 -11.11 7.01
CA GLU A 117 1.56 -11.28 7.58
C GLU A 117 2.55 -10.21 7.10
N ASN A 118 2.43 -9.79 5.83
CA ASN A 118 3.31 -8.82 5.20
C ASN A 118 2.72 -7.41 5.14
N ASP A 119 1.46 -7.20 5.53
CA ASP A 119 0.77 -5.91 5.37
C ASP A 119 1.50 -4.76 6.10
N SER A 120 2.23 -5.04 7.17
CA SER A 120 2.98 -4.04 7.95
C SER A 120 4.34 -3.66 7.35
N LEU A 121 4.77 -4.31 6.27
CA LEU A 121 6.07 -4.07 5.65
C LEU A 121 6.06 -2.81 4.76
N ASN A 122 7.26 -2.33 4.43
CA ASN A 122 7.46 -1.33 3.41
C ASN A 122 7.10 -1.88 2.03
N ALA A 123 6.78 -1.01 1.09
CA ALA A 123 6.42 -1.38 -0.27
C ALA A 123 7.54 -1.08 -1.27
N ILE A 124 7.77 -2.00 -2.20
CA ILE A 124 8.52 -1.76 -3.43
C ILE A 124 7.49 -1.74 -4.56
N VAL A 125 7.43 -0.64 -5.29
CA VAL A 125 6.49 -0.45 -6.39
C VAL A 125 7.25 -0.34 -7.69
N THR A 126 6.81 -1.10 -8.70
CA THR A 126 7.35 -1.05 -10.05
C THR A 126 6.25 -0.67 -11.04
N LEU A 127 6.54 0.30 -11.89
CA LEU A 127 5.64 0.82 -12.92
C LEU A 127 6.20 0.45 -14.30
N HIS A 128 5.32 -0.07 -15.16
CA HIS A 128 5.63 -0.32 -16.55
C HIS A 128 4.53 0.24 -17.45
N PRO A 129 4.88 0.97 -18.53
CA PRO A 129 3.91 1.32 -19.56
C PRO A 129 3.42 0.05 -20.25
N GLY A 130 2.13 0.02 -20.57
CA GLY A 130 1.52 -1.03 -21.36
C GLY A 130 1.39 -0.64 -22.83
N ALA A 131 0.36 -1.14 -23.49
CA ALA A 131 0.05 -0.76 -24.87
C ALA A 131 -0.32 0.74 -24.98
N GLY A 132 0.25 1.44 -25.96
CA GLY A 132 -0.02 2.86 -26.23
C GLY A 132 1.19 3.71 -26.62
N GLY A 133 2.38 3.13 -26.75
CA GLY A 133 3.57 3.87 -27.14
C GLY A 133 3.91 5.04 -26.19
N THR A 134 4.25 6.22 -26.74
CA THR A 134 4.56 7.44 -25.97
C THR A 134 3.46 7.82 -24.96
N GLU A 135 2.19 7.62 -25.32
CA GLU A 135 1.05 7.88 -24.42
C GLU A 135 1.07 7.02 -23.16
N SER A 136 1.45 5.73 -23.29
CA SER A 136 1.52 4.84 -22.15
C SER A 136 2.73 5.14 -21.25
N GLN A 137 3.83 5.64 -21.84
CA GLN A 137 5.01 6.09 -21.11
C GLN A 137 4.70 7.34 -20.29
N ASP A 138 3.98 8.31 -20.85
CA ASP A 138 3.50 9.49 -20.13
C ASP A 138 2.49 9.11 -19.03
N TRP A 139 1.58 8.16 -19.32
CA TRP A 139 0.66 7.67 -18.31
C TRP A 139 1.36 7.03 -17.11
N ALA A 140 2.40 6.23 -17.35
CA ALA A 140 3.18 5.63 -16.29
C ALA A 140 3.91 6.69 -15.43
N GLU A 141 4.38 7.79 -16.05
CA GLU A 141 4.95 8.93 -15.31
C GLU A 141 3.91 9.68 -14.48
N MET A 142 2.70 9.84 -15.00
CA MET A 142 1.59 10.41 -14.22
C MET A 142 1.25 9.56 -13.00
N LEU A 143 1.27 8.23 -13.12
CA LEU A 143 1.09 7.31 -11.99
C LEU A 143 2.23 7.42 -10.97
N LEU A 144 3.48 7.52 -11.42
CA LEU A 144 4.63 7.75 -10.54
C LEU A 144 4.43 9.03 -9.69
N ARG A 145 4.01 10.11 -10.33
CA ARG A 145 3.71 11.36 -9.64
C ARG A 145 2.54 11.21 -8.65
N MET A 146 1.50 10.50 -9.04
CA MET A 146 0.33 10.23 -8.19
C MET A 146 0.73 9.48 -6.91
N TYR A 147 1.49 8.40 -7.02
CA TYR A 147 1.95 7.63 -5.86
C TYR A 147 2.97 8.37 -5.00
N ARG A 148 3.84 9.18 -5.61
CA ARG A 148 4.74 10.06 -4.86
C ARG A 148 3.96 11.05 -3.99
N ARG A 149 2.93 11.71 -4.53
CA ARG A 149 2.09 12.64 -3.80
C ARG A 149 1.26 11.94 -2.71
N TRP A 150 0.80 10.73 -3.01
CA TRP A 150 0.12 9.91 -2.01
C TRP A 150 1.06 9.60 -0.82
N ALA A 151 2.30 9.20 -1.09
CA ALA A 151 3.29 8.95 -0.04
C ALA A 151 3.61 10.23 0.77
N GLU A 152 3.74 11.38 0.10
CA GLU A 152 3.96 12.68 0.76
C GLU A 152 2.79 13.04 1.70
N ARG A 153 1.54 12.80 1.30
CA ARG A 153 0.35 13.03 2.14
C ARG A 153 0.30 12.14 3.39
N HIS A 154 0.84 10.93 3.29
CA HIS A 154 0.92 10.00 4.42
C HIS A 154 2.18 10.20 5.28
N ALA A 155 3.00 11.20 4.98
CA ALA A 155 4.32 11.38 5.57
C ALA A 155 5.22 10.14 5.45
N PHE A 156 5.01 9.33 4.40
CA PHE A 156 5.85 8.19 4.08
C PHE A 156 7.10 8.64 3.34
N LYS A 157 8.20 7.95 3.59
CA LYS A 157 9.44 8.21 2.87
C LYS A 157 9.37 7.54 1.49
N PHE A 158 9.44 8.35 0.45
CA PHE A 158 9.51 7.91 -0.94
C PHE A 158 10.95 7.92 -1.42
N THR A 159 11.45 6.81 -1.96
CA THR A 159 12.81 6.69 -2.50
C THR A 159 12.78 6.05 -3.88
N LEU A 160 13.19 6.79 -4.89
CA LEU A 160 13.31 6.28 -6.26
C LEU A 160 14.54 5.38 -6.36
N LEU A 161 14.37 4.12 -6.76
CA LEU A 161 15.44 3.14 -6.89
C LEU A 161 15.98 3.05 -8.33
N ASP A 162 15.06 3.03 -9.29
CA ASP A 162 15.37 2.98 -10.72
C ASP A 162 14.38 3.84 -11.49
N TYR A 163 14.88 4.53 -12.50
CA TYR A 163 14.07 5.33 -13.42
C TYR A 163 14.66 5.28 -14.81
N GLN A 164 13.90 4.77 -15.75
CA GLN A 164 14.27 4.73 -17.15
C GLN A 164 13.36 5.68 -17.93
N PRO A 165 13.89 6.79 -18.43
CA PRO A 165 13.12 7.76 -19.20
C PRO A 165 12.61 7.17 -20.51
N GLY A 166 11.48 7.63 -20.96
CA GLY A 166 10.97 7.40 -22.31
C GLY A 166 11.86 8.04 -23.37
N GLU A 167 11.69 7.66 -24.63
CA GLU A 167 12.48 8.25 -25.73
C GLU A 167 11.99 9.68 -26.06
N GLU A 168 10.70 9.93 -26.06
CA GLU A 168 10.09 11.22 -26.40
C GLU A 168 9.44 11.86 -25.16
N ALA A 169 8.78 11.07 -24.33
CA ALA A 169 8.11 11.54 -23.10
C ALA A 169 7.89 10.38 -22.13
N GLY A 170 7.64 10.72 -20.87
CA GLY A 170 7.29 9.74 -19.85
C GLY A 170 8.43 8.80 -19.46
N LEU A 171 8.12 7.61 -19.01
CA LEU A 171 9.07 6.61 -18.53
C LEU A 171 8.86 5.25 -19.21
N LYS A 172 9.98 4.48 -19.37
CA LYS A 172 9.97 3.08 -19.81
C LYS A 172 9.80 2.13 -18.61
N SER A 173 10.35 2.48 -17.48
CA SER A 173 10.11 1.79 -16.21
C SER A 173 10.51 2.69 -15.05
N ALA A 174 9.86 2.52 -13.90
CA ALA A 174 10.28 3.12 -12.66
C ALA A 174 10.08 2.14 -11.52
N THR A 175 11.05 2.09 -10.60
CA THR A 175 10.95 1.33 -9.36
C THR A 175 11.28 2.24 -8.19
N PHE A 176 10.44 2.24 -7.18
CA PHE A 176 10.61 3.06 -5.99
C PHE A 176 10.18 2.31 -4.73
N THR A 177 10.70 2.72 -3.59
CA THR A 177 10.25 2.24 -2.28
C THR A 177 9.40 3.28 -1.59
N VAL A 178 8.40 2.80 -0.87
CA VAL A 178 7.61 3.58 0.07
C VAL A 178 7.80 2.98 1.45
N THR A 179 8.46 3.74 2.32
CA THR A 179 8.77 3.31 3.69
C THR A 179 7.79 3.97 4.65
N GLY A 180 7.00 3.18 5.33
CA GLY A 180 6.00 3.64 6.28
C GLY A 180 5.18 2.49 6.83
N GLU A 181 4.45 2.76 7.89
CA GLU A 181 3.62 1.74 8.54
C GLU A 181 2.49 1.29 7.60
N TYR A 182 2.38 -0.03 7.38
CA TYR A 182 1.42 -0.65 6.46
C TYR A 182 1.53 -0.19 4.99
N ALA A 183 2.68 0.35 4.57
CA ALA A 183 2.84 0.85 3.20
C ALA A 183 2.56 -0.24 2.14
N TYR A 184 3.05 -1.47 2.37
CA TYR A 184 2.77 -2.59 1.48
C TYR A 184 1.29 -2.97 1.49
N GLY A 185 0.68 -3.13 2.67
CA GLY A 185 -0.71 -3.55 2.79
C GLY A 185 -1.69 -2.59 2.10
N LEU A 186 -1.40 -1.28 2.15
CA LEU A 186 -2.16 -0.24 1.46
C LEU A 186 -1.95 -0.32 -0.05
N LEU A 187 -0.68 -0.27 -0.50
CA LEU A 187 -0.33 -0.22 -1.92
C LEU A 187 -0.56 -1.54 -2.65
N ALA A 188 -0.56 -2.68 -1.98
CA ALA A 188 -0.89 -3.98 -2.58
C ALA A 188 -2.25 -3.98 -3.29
N SER A 189 -3.19 -3.15 -2.81
CA SER A 189 -4.48 -2.93 -3.46
C SER A 189 -4.39 -2.27 -4.84
N GLU A 190 -3.27 -1.60 -5.15
CA GLU A 190 -3.03 -0.89 -6.40
C GLU A 190 -2.37 -1.77 -7.48
N THR A 191 -2.02 -3.01 -7.13
CA THR A 191 -1.41 -3.95 -8.09
C THR A 191 -2.41 -4.30 -9.20
N GLY A 192 -2.00 -4.06 -10.46
CA GLY A 192 -2.77 -4.39 -11.65
C GLY A 192 -2.63 -3.38 -12.77
N VAL A 193 -3.53 -3.44 -13.73
CA VAL A 193 -3.52 -2.58 -14.92
C VAL A 193 -4.41 -1.36 -14.72
N HIS A 194 -3.83 -0.18 -14.91
CA HIS A 194 -4.50 1.13 -14.84
C HIS A 194 -4.72 1.67 -16.25
N ARG A 195 -5.94 2.02 -16.57
CA ARG A 195 -6.34 2.56 -17.88
C ARG A 195 -6.57 4.05 -17.80
N LEU A 196 -5.95 4.80 -18.71
CA LEU A 196 -6.22 6.22 -18.93
C LEU A 196 -6.99 6.43 -20.23
N VAL A 197 -7.98 7.31 -20.19
CA VAL A 197 -8.71 7.79 -21.37
C VAL A 197 -8.70 9.33 -21.35
N ARG A 198 -7.98 9.92 -22.30
CA ARG A 198 -7.86 11.38 -22.43
C ARG A 198 -7.70 11.81 -23.88
N ILE A 199 -7.78 13.12 -24.14
CA ILE A 199 -7.29 13.71 -25.39
C ILE A 199 -5.75 13.65 -25.35
N SER A 200 -5.16 13.14 -26.42
CA SER A 200 -3.70 13.01 -26.52
C SER A 200 -3.04 14.39 -26.62
N PRO A 201 -2.02 14.69 -25.77
CA PRO A 201 -1.18 15.85 -25.95
C PRO A 201 -0.13 15.67 -27.07
N PHE A 202 0.08 14.45 -27.55
CA PHE A 202 1.07 14.09 -28.58
C PHE A 202 0.46 13.97 -29.98
N ASP A 203 -0.88 13.90 -30.08
CA ASP A 203 -1.60 13.81 -31.35
C ASP A 203 -2.03 15.20 -31.83
N ALA A 204 -1.47 15.67 -32.94
CA ALA A 204 -1.80 16.95 -33.54
C ALA A 204 -3.31 17.08 -33.89
N ALA A 205 -4.00 15.95 -34.10
CA ALA A 205 -5.44 15.92 -34.35
C ALA A 205 -6.29 15.94 -33.07
N ALA A 206 -5.68 16.05 -31.88
CA ALA A 206 -6.34 16.08 -30.58
C ALA A 206 -7.38 14.96 -30.38
N ARG A 207 -7.10 13.77 -30.87
CA ARG A 207 -7.98 12.60 -30.75
C ARG A 207 -7.92 12.02 -29.35
N ARG A 208 -8.99 11.34 -28.99
CA ARG A 208 -9.09 10.61 -27.73
C ARG A 208 -8.33 9.28 -27.81
N HIS A 209 -7.34 9.10 -26.92
CA HIS A 209 -6.53 7.89 -26.82
C HIS A 209 -6.81 7.14 -25.52
N THR A 210 -6.54 5.84 -25.57
CA THR A 210 -6.59 4.96 -24.40
C THR A 210 -5.19 4.38 -24.19
N SER A 211 -4.66 4.55 -22.98
CA SER A 211 -3.33 4.11 -22.60
C SER A 211 -3.40 3.20 -21.36
N PHE A 212 -2.51 2.26 -21.28
CA PHE A 212 -2.43 1.32 -20.19
C PHE A 212 -1.06 1.40 -19.52
N ALA A 213 -1.05 1.25 -18.20
CA ALA A 213 0.17 1.07 -17.42
C ALA A 213 -0.07 0.04 -16.32
N SER A 214 0.92 -0.77 -16.04
CA SER A 214 0.86 -1.77 -14.98
C SER A 214 1.60 -1.27 -13.74
N VAL A 215 0.98 -1.49 -12.61
CA VAL A 215 1.53 -1.25 -11.27
C VAL A 215 1.74 -2.60 -10.61
N PHE A 216 2.91 -2.79 -10.09
CA PHE A 216 3.28 -4.01 -9.38
C PHE A 216 3.85 -3.65 -8.01
N VAL A 217 3.30 -4.21 -6.96
CA VAL A 217 3.69 -3.90 -5.58
C VAL A 217 4.16 -5.17 -4.89
N SER A 218 5.35 -5.11 -4.32
CA SER A 218 5.96 -6.18 -3.53
C SER A 218 6.36 -5.69 -2.14
N PRO A 219 6.36 -6.56 -1.12
CA PRO A 219 6.85 -6.18 0.20
C PRO A 219 8.38 -6.01 0.17
N GLU A 220 8.90 -5.04 0.92
CA GLU A 220 10.31 -4.96 1.24
C GLU A 220 10.59 -5.95 2.37
N ILE A 221 11.26 -7.05 2.06
CA ILE A 221 11.56 -8.10 3.01
C ILE A 221 12.95 -7.85 3.59
N ASP A 222 13.06 -7.83 4.92
CA ASP A 222 14.34 -7.80 5.61
C ASP A 222 15.07 -9.14 5.48
N ASP A 223 16.39 -9.11 5.64
CA ASP A 223 17.33 -10.24 5.42
C ASP A 223 17.03 -11.53 6.21
N ASN A 224 16.04 -11.53 7.10
CA ASN A 224 15.70 -12.64 8.00
C ASN A 224 14.72 -13.68 7.44
N ILE A 225 14.22 -13.54 6.23
CA ILE A 225 13.45 -14.60 5.59
C ILE A 225 14.39 -15.39 4.69
N GLU A 226 14.63 -16.64 5.03
CA GLU A 226 15.48 -17.60 4.35
C GLU A 226 15.03 -17.91 2.91
N ILE A 227 15.10 -16.93 2.03
CA ILE A 227 15.24 -17.25 0.62
C ILE A 227 16.74 -17.47 0.42
N GLU A 228 17.16 -18.72 0.45
CA GLU A 228 18.51 -19.14 0.18
C GLU A 228 18.84 -18.84 -1.28
N ILE A 229 19.44 -17.68 -1.54
CA ILE A 229 19.97 -17.34 -2.87
C ILE A 229 21.41 -17.80 -2.89
N LYS A 230 21.68 -18.89 -3.58
CA LYS A 230 23.04 -19.38 -3.76
C LYS A 230 23.80 -18.46 -4.71
N PRO A 231 25.09 -18.17 -4.44
CA PRO A 231 25.90 -17.35 -5.34
C PRO A 231 25.99 -17.88 -6.78
N GLU A 232 25.86 -19.19 -6.96
CA GLU A 232 25.86 -19.88 -8.26
C GLU A 232 24.56 -19.66 -9.06
N ASP A 233 23.47 -19.28 -8.39
CA ASP A 233 22.15 -19.04 -9.00
C ASP A 233 21.97 -17.61 -9.49
N ILE A 234 22.94 -16.73 -9.20
CA ILE A 234 22.89 -15.33 -9.61
C ILE A 234 24.02 -14.96 -10.56
N ARG A 235 23.66 -14.22 -11.61
CA ARG A 235 24.61 -13.55 -12.49
C ARG A 235 24.55 -12.05 -12.24
N VAL A 236 25.68 -11.48 -11.79
CA VAL A 236 25.81 -10.05 -11.55
C VAL A 236 26.53 -9.41 -12.71
N GLU A 237 25.89 -8.44 -13.35
CA GLU A 237 26.45 -7.65 -14.45
C GLU A 237 26.54 -6.20 -13.99
N THR A 238 27.70 -5.58 -14.25
CA THR A 238 27.89 -4.16 -14.01
C THR A 238 27.92 -3.43 -15.35
N TYR A 239 27.27 -2.28 -15.39
CA TYR A 239 27.21 -1.47 -16.60
C TYR A 239 27.24 0.03 -16.25
N ARG A 240 27.44 0.85 -17.25
CA ARG A 240 27.46 2.31 -17.10
C ARG A 240 26.03 2.80 -16.87
N SER A 241 25.85 3.55 -15.77
CA SER A 241 24.54 4.17 -15.51
C SER A 241 24.22 5.18 -16.62
N THR A 242 22.99 5.09 -17.14
CA THR A 242 22.44 6.05 -18.11
C THR A 242 21.45 6.95 -17.37
N GLY A 243 21.81 8.20 -17.08
CA GLY A 243 20.95 9.15 -16.39
C GLY A 243 21.39 10.59 -16.63
N ALA A 244 20.50 11.55 -16.38
CA ALA A 244 20.79 12.99 -16.40
C ALA A 244 21.70 13.36 -15.22
N GLY A 245 23.00 13.12 -15.36
CA GLY A 245 24.04 13.48 -14.39
C GLY A 245 25.31 13.84 -15.12
N GLY A 246 26.13 14.73 -14.53
CA GLY A 246 27.37 15.25 -15.15
C GLY A 246 28.36 14.15 -15.54
N GLN A 247 29.47 14.54 -16.22
CA GLN A 247 30.48 13.63 -16.84
C GLN A 247 30.97 12.48 -15.95
N HIS A 248 30.86 12.57 -14.63
CA HIS A 248 31.32 11.53 -13.69
C HIS A 248 30.34 10.34 -13.54
N VAL A 249 29.05 10.53 -13.80
CA VAL A 249 28.03 9.46 -13.71
C VAL A 249 28.11 8.52 -14.90
N ASN A 250 28.51 9.04 -16.06
CA ASN A 250 28.59 8.27 -17.31
C ASN A 250 29.92 7.55 -17.53
N THR A 251 30.89 7.70 -16.61
CA THR A 251 32.25 7.10 -16.75
C THR A 251 32.51 5.93 -15.81
N THR A 252 31.68 5.75 -14.78
CA THR A 252 31.85 4.67 -13.78
C THR A 252 30.82 3.58 -13.98
N ASP A 253 31.21 2.31 -13.99
CA ASP A 253 30.33 1.13 -14.06
C ASP A 253 29.69 0.90 -12.66
N SER A 254 28.86 1.86 -12.19
CA SER A 254 28.21 1.82 -10.88
C SER A 254 26.84 1.14 -10.90
N ALA A 255 26.22 1.02 -12.06
CA ALA A 255 24.94 0.33 -12.20
C ALA A 255 25.12 -1.18 -12.10
N VAL A 256 24.23 -1.84 -11.37
CA VAL A 256 24.26 -3.28 -11.14
C VAL A 256 22.96 -3.90 -11.65
N ARG A 257 23.10 -4.94 -12.44
CA ARG A 257 22.02 -5.82 -12.89
C ARG A 257 22.27 -7.21 -12.32
N ILE A 258 21.28 -7.77 -11.65
CA ILE A 258 21.33 -9.13 -11.14
C ILE A 258 20.27 -9.96 -11.85
N ILE A 259 20.70 -11.10 -12.38
CA ILE A 259 19.85 -12.06 -13.05
C ILE A 259 19.85 -13.33 -12.20
N HIS A 260 18.69 -13.75 -11.74
CA HIS A 260 18.52 -15.03 -11.07
C HIS A 260 18.29 -16.11 -12.13
N LEU A 261 19.27 -17.00 -12.30
CA LEU A 261 19.29 -17.97 -13.38
C LEU A 261 18.11 -18.95 -13.34
N PRO A 262 17.72 -19.53 -12.16
CA PRO A 262 16.62 -20.51 -12.12
C PRO A 262 15.25 -19.93 -12.48
N THR A 263 14.98 -18.66 -12.11
CA THR A 263 13.66 -18.01 -12.36
C THR A 263 13.72 -17.01 -13.51
N ASN A 264 14.90 -16.74 -14.07
CA ASN A 264 15.15 -15.71 -15.07
C ASN A 264 14.69 -14.31 -14.65
N THR A 265 14.63 -14.06 -13.33
CA THR A 265 14.24 -12.78 -12.76
C THR A 265 15.38 -11.79 -12.87
N VAL A 266 15.11 -10.65 -13.48
CA VAL A 266 16.10 -9.58 -13.68
C VAL A 266 15.74 -8.40 -12.78
N VAL A 267 16.71 -7.91 -12.02
CA VAL A 267 16.63 -6.66 -11.25
C VAL A 267 17.82 -5.78 -11.58
N GLN A 268 17.60 -4.47 -11.55
CA GLN A 268 18.67 -3.50 -11.81
C GLN A 268 18.54 -2.33 -10.83
N CYS A 269 19.71 -1.83 -10.40
CA CYS A 269 19.80 -0.67 -9.50
C CYS A 269 20.96 0.22 -9.94
N GLN A 270 20.67 1.53 -10.08
CA GLN A 270 21.67 2.54 -10.49
C GLN A 270 21.56 3.84 -9.69
N ASN A 271 20.87 3.80 -8.54
CA ASN A 271 20.51 4.99 -7.77
C ASN A 271 21.70 5.60 -7.01
N GLU A 272 22.69 4.78 -6.62
CA GLU A 272 23.80 5.20 -5.79
C GLU A 272 25.09 5.29 -6.61
N ARG A 273 26.01 6.18 -6.18
CA ARG A 273 27.36 6.27 -6.78
C ARG A 273 28.24 5.07 -6.44
N SER A 274 27.90 4.33 -5.40
CA SER A 274 28.62 3.16 -4.93
C SER A 274 28.06 1.88 -5.54
N GLN A 275 28.87 1.16 -6.30
CA GLN A 275 28.54 -0.14 -6.86
C GLN A 275 28.10 -1.15 -5.76
N HIS A 276 28.76 -1.14 -4.59
CA HIS A 276 28.39 -2.02 -3.46
C HIS A 276 26.99 -1.73 -2.96
N ARG A 277 26.62 -0.46 -2.76
CA ARG A 277 25.27 -0.10 -2.33
C ARG A 277 24.20 -0.45 -3.37
N ASN A 278 24.49 -0.25 -4.65
CA ASN A 278 23.61 -0.68 -5.73
C ASN A 278 23.45 -2.20 -5.76
N ARG A 279 24.52 -2.96 -5.48
CA ARG A 279 24.48 -4.43 -5.38
C ARG A 279 23.60 -4.88 -4.21
N ASP A 280 23.79 -4.30 -3.02
CA ASP A 280 23.02 -4.65 -1.84
C ASP A 280 21.51 -4.34 -2.04
N MET A 281 21.22 -3.20 -2.65
CA MET A 281 19.84 -2.82 -2.97
C MET A 281 19.25 -3.73 -4.04
N ALA A 282 19.99 -4.05 -5.10
CA ALA A 282 19.55 -4.99 -6.11
C ALA A 282 19.32 -6.40 -5.54
N MET A 283 20.13 -6.84 -4.57
CA MET A 283 19.91 -8.11 -3.84
C MET A 283 18.62 -8.08 -3.03
N LYS A 284 18.33 -6.96 -2.34
CA LYS A 284 17.04 -6.78 -1.64
C LYS A 284 15.86 -6.83 -2.60
N MET A 285 15.97 -6.13 -3.72
CA MET A 285 14.95 -6.16 -4.78
C MET A 285 14.75 -7.57 -5.35
N LEU A 286 15.85 -8.31 -5.56
CA LEU A 286 15.79 -9.69 -6.04
C LEU A 286 15.06 -10.59 -5.04
N ARG A 287 15.40 -10.50 -3.75
CA ARG A 287 14.73 -11.26 -2.69
C ARG A 287 13.24 -10.97 -2.66
N SER A 288 12.84 -9.69 -2.74
CA SER A 288 11.43 -9.30 -2.80
C SER A 288 10.71 -9.92 -4.00
N LYS A 289 11.34 -9.86 -5.19
CA LYS A 289 10.75 -10.46 -6.39
C LYS A 289 10.65 -11.98 -6.32
N LEU A 290 11.67 -12.65 -5.77
CA LEU A 290 11.64 -14.11 -5.60
C LEU A 290 10.59 -14.56 -4.60
N TYR A 291 10.43 -13.84 -3.49
CA TYR A 291 9.37 -14.09 -2.52
C TYR A 291 7.98 -14.01 -3.18
N GLU A 292 7.77 -13.01 -3.98
CA GLU A 292 6.50 -12.81 -4.65
C GLU A 292 6.22 -13.87 -5.71
N LEU A 293 7.24 -14.30 -6.45
CA LEU A 293 7.12 -15.43 -7.36
C LEU A 293 6.75 -16.72 -6.62
N GLU A 294 7.34 -16.94 -5.44
CA GLU A 294 6.99 -18.10 -4.63
C GLU A 294 5.55 -18.00 -4.07
N MET A 295 5.15 -16.81 -3.60
CA MET A 295 3.78 -16.55 -3.18
C MET A 295 2.78 -16.69 -4.34
N GLN A 296 3.19 -16.25 -5.53
CA GLN A 296 2.37 -16.39 -6.74
C GLN A 296 2.23 -17.86 -7.13
N LYS A 297 3.31 -18.64 -7.10
CA LYS A 297 3.24 -20.11 -7.33
C LYS A 297 2.30 -20.78 -6.36
N ARG A 298 2.39 -20.47 -5.05
CA ARG A 298 1.48 -21.02 -4.03
C ARG A 298 0.03 -20.60 -4.27
N ARG A 299 -0.19 -19.34 -4.68
CA ARG A 299 -1.52 -18.86 -5.07
C ARG A 299 -2.03 -19.54 -6.34
N GLU A 300 -1.18 -19.72 -7.35
CA GLU A 300 -1.52 -20.42 -8.60
C GLU A 300 -1.80 -21.91 -8.36
N GLU A 301 -1.08 -22.55 -7.43
CA GLU A 301 -1.37 -23.91 -6.99
C GLU A 301 -2.71 -24.00 -6.26
N ALA A 302 -2.99 -23.07 -5.35
CA ALA A 302 -4.29 -22.97 -4.68
C ALA A 302 -5.40 -22.62 -5.67
N GLN A 303 -5.15 -21.75 -6.61
CA GLN A 303 -6.08 -21.31 -7.64
C GLN A 303 -6.32 -22.39 -8.70
N LYS A 304 -5.32 -23.19 -9.08
CA LYS A 304 -5.52 -24.39 -9.92
C LYS A 304 -6.39 -25.44 -9.25
N LEU A 305 -6.35 -25.53 -7.92
CA LEU A 305 -7.29 -26.35 -7.14
C LEU A 305 -8.71 -25.74 -7.11
N GLU A 306 -8.85 -24.42 -7.22
CA GLU A 306 -10.14 -23.72 -7.32
C GLU A 306 -10.66 -23.65 -8.78
N GLU A 307 -9.80 -23.45 -9.77
CA GLU A 307 -10.15 -23.40 -11.20
C GLU A 307 -10.59 -24.75 -11.77
N ALA A 308 -10.28 -25.84 -11.09
CA ALA A 308 -11.00 -27.11 -11.29
C ALA A 308 -12.52 -26.98 -11.02
N LYS A 309 -13.01 -25.81 -10.62
CA LYS A 309 -14.42 -25.46 -10.35
C LYS A 309 -15.04 -24.38 -11.25
N GLY A 310 -14.39 -23.94 -12.36
CA GLY A 310 -15.09 -23.13 -13.36
C GLY A 310 -14.47 -21.78 -13.74
N GLU A 311 -14.34 -21.59 -15.05
CA GLU A 311 -13.80 -20.45 -15.80
C GLU A 311 -14.43 -19.11 -15.45
N ASN A 312 -13.60 -18.05 -15.34
CA ASN A 312 -13.88 -16.74 -15.99
C ASN A 312 -12.69 -15.79 -15.79
N ALA A 313 -11.83 -15.70 -16.80
CA ALA A 313 -10.71 -14.76 -16.86
C ALA A 313 -10.82 -13.88 -18.10
N PHE A 314 -11.42 -12.69 -17.96
CA PHE A 314 -11.18 -11.56 -18.88
C PHE A 314 -11.24 -10.24 -18.10
N GLY A 315 -10.06 -9.56 -17.96
CA GLY A 315 -9.98 -8.18 -17.53
C GLY A 315 -9.12 -7.86 -16.32
N ASN A 316 -7.80 -7.99 -16.43
CA ASN A 316 -6.84 -7.56 -15.38
C ASN A 316 -6.81 -6.04 -15.13
N GLN A 317 -7.81 -5.32 -15.65
CA GLN A 317 -7.96 -3.89 -15.52
C GLN A 317 -8.60 -3.57 -14.18
N ILE A 318 -7.80 -3.06 -13.23
CA ILE A 318 -8.30 -2.75 -11.89
C ILE A 318 -9.03 -1.40 -11.85
N ARG A 319 -8.51 -0.38 -12.58
CA ARG A 319 -9.05 0.97 -12.50
C ARG A 319 -8.97 1.71 -13.82
N SER A 320 -10.02 2.49 -14.13
CA SER A 320 -10.08 3.37 -15.29
C SER A 320 -10.13 4.82 -14.84
N TYR A 321 -9.29 5.64 -15.46
CA TYR A 321 -9.20 7.08 -15.29
C TYR A 321 -9.69 7.72 -16.60
N VAL A 322 -10.85 8.33 -16.57
CA VAL A 322 -11.45 9.02 -17.70
C VAL A 322 -11.36 10.52 -17.45
N ILE A 323 -10.65 11.25 -18.32
CA ILE A 323 -10.48 12.70 -18.22
C ILE A 323 -11.34 13.39 -19.28
N HIS A 324 -11.68 12.70 -20.36
CA HIS A 324 -12.50 13.21 -21.44
C HIS A 324 -13.41 12.11 -22.03
N PRO A 325 -14.72 12.37 -22.32
CA PRO A 325 -15.45 13.65 -22.31
C PRO A 325 -15.96 14.07 -20.91
N TYR A 326 -15.94 13.20 -19.95
CA TYR A 326 -16.28 13.46 -18.55
C TYR A 326 -15.12 13.06 -17.66
N ARG A 327 -15.10 13.58 -16.41
CA ARG A 327 -14.04 13.24 -15.45
C ARG A 327 -14.57 12.22 -14.47
N MET A 328 -13.93 11.06 -14.41
CA MET A 328 -14.34 9.97 -13.52
C MET A 328 -13.18 8.98 -13.35
N VAL A 329 -12.96 8.54 -12.13
CA VAL A 329 -12.12 7.38 -11.83
C VAL A 329 -13.01 6.27 -11.27
N LYS A 330 -12.89 5.06 -11.84
CA LYS A 330 -13.70 3.90 -11.46
C LYS A 330 -12.82 2.68 -11.22
N ASP A 331 -12.95 2.07 -10.04
CA ASP A 331 -12.37 0.77 -9.74
C ASP A 331 -13.34 -0.35 -10.17
N HIS A 332 -12.85 -1.25 -11.02
CA HIS A 332 -13.69 -2.31 -11.60
C HIS A 332 -13.94 -3.47 -10.61
N ARG A 333 -13.10 -3.62 -9.59
CA ARG A 333 -13.21 -4.68 -8.57
C ARG A 333 -14.28 -4.35 -7.54
N THR A 334 -14.27 -3.10 -7.06
CA THR A 334 -15.17 -2.63 -5.99
C THR A 334 -16.40 -1.91 -6.50
N LYS A 335 -16.38 -1.49 -7.79
CA LYS A 335 -17.39 -0.60 -8.42
C LYS A 335 -17.42 0.80 -7.80
N PHE A 336 -16.44 1.15 -6.98
CA PHE A 336 -16.32 2.48 -6.41
C PHE A 336 -15.93 3.48 -7.51
N GLU A 337 -16.57 4.65 -7.50
CA GLU A 337 -16.40 5.72 -8.49
C GLU A 337 -16.17 7.06 -7.80
N MET A 338 -15.30 7.88 -8.38
CA MET A 338 -15.05 9.27 -7.95
C MET A 338 -15.05 10.19 -9.17
N GLY A 339 -15.86 11.26 -9.11
CA GLY A 339 -15.99 12.23 -10.21
C GLY A 339 -14.82 13.21 -10.33
N ASP A 340 -14.01 13.37 -9.26
CA ASP A 340 -12.86 14.26 -9.25
C ASP A 340 -11.57 13.50 -9.60
N ALA A 341 -11.33 13.36 -10.90
CA ALA A 341 -10.14 12.66 -11.40
C ALA A 341 -8.84 13.41 -11.09
N ASP A 342 -8.88 14.75 -11.04
CA ASP A 342 -7.69 15.56 -10.76
C ASP A 342 -7.23 15.36 -9.31
N ARG A 343 -8.16 15.30 -8.37
CA ARG A 343 -7.90 15.01 -6.97
C ARG A 343 -7.25 13.62 -6.78
N VAL A 344 -7.73 12.62 -7.51
CA VAL A 344 -7.15 11.27 -7.47
C VAL A 344 -5.73 11.28 -8.05
N LEU A 345 -5.51 11.93 -9.19
CA LEU A 345 -4.18 12.07 -9.80
C LEU A 345 -3.21 12.91 -8.95
N ASP A 346 -3.75 13.74 -8.05
CA ASP A 346 -2.99 14.46 -7.03
C ASP A 346 -2.70 13.63 -5.77
N GLY A 347 -2.96 12.33 -5.81
CA GLY A 347 -2.58 11.37 -4.77
C GLY A 347 -3.69 11.01 -3.78
N ASP A 348 -4.95 11.39 -3.99
CA ASP A 348 -6.06 10.98 -3.14
C ASP A 348 -6.64 9.61 -3.60
N VAL A 349 -5.86 8.55 -3.38
CA VAL A 349 -6.25 7.17 -3.75
C VAL A 349 -6.84 6.38 -2.58
N ASP A 350 -6.80 6.90 -1.36
CA ASP A 350 -7.27 6.22 -0.14
C ASP A 350 -8.71 5.71 -0.21
N PRO A 351 -9.68 6.44 -0.79
CA PRO A 351 -11.04 5.93 -0.91
C PRO A 351 -11.13 4.62 -1.72
N PHE A 352 -10.28 4.46 -2.74
CA PHE A 352 -10.20 3.23 -3.54
C PHE A 352 -9.53 2.09 -2.77
N ILE A 353 -8.41 2.39 -2.09
CA ILE A 353 -7.69 1.45 -1.22
C ILE A 353 -8.66 0.90 -0.16
N ARG A 354 -9.35 1.79 0.54
CA ARG A 354 -10.33 1.43 1.58
C ARG A 354 -11.47 0.58 1.02
N ALA A 355 -12.06 0.97 -0.11
CA ALA A 355 -13.12 0.20 -0.76
C ALA A 355 -12.66 -1.22 -1.12
N PHE A 356 -11.43 -1.37 -1.61
CA PHE A 356 -10.85 -2.66 -1.92
C PHE A 356 -10.62 -3.52 -0.66
N LEU A 357 -10.03 -2.97 0.38
CA LEU A 357 -9.79 -3.67 1.64
C LEU A 357 -11.09 -4.17 2.27
N LEU A 358 -12.14 -3.34 2.27
CA LEU A 358 -13.48 -3.72 2.75
C LEU A 358 -14.07 -4.87 1.92
N SER A 359 -13.93 -4.82 0.60
CA SER A 359 -14.43 -5.88 -0.29
C SER A 359 -13.69 -7.20 -0.05
N ARG A 360 -12.36 -7.17 0.13
CA ARG A 360 -11.53 -8.34 0.46
C ARG A 360 -11.98 -9.01 1.76
N ARG A 361 -12.25 -8.22 2.80
CA ARG A 361 -12.76 -8.73 4.08
C ARG A 361 -14.16 -9.35 3.98
N ALA A 362 -15.03 -8.73 3.18
CA ALA A 362 -16.37 -9.27 2.95
C ALA A 362 -16.34 -10.63 2.24
N LEU A 363 -15.42 -10.83 1.29
CA LEU A 363 -15.19 -12.10 0.60
C LEU A 363 -14.62 -13.15 1.56
N ALA A 364 -13.61 -12.79 2.36
CA ALA A 364 -13.02 -13.70 3.35
C ALA A 364 -14.03 -14.19 4.40
N ARG A 365 -14.98 -13.36 4.80
CA ARG A 365 -16.08 -13.76 5.71
C ARG A 365 -17.09 -14.71 5.08
N LYS A 366 -17.25 -14.69 3.75
CA LYS A 366 -18.17 -15.59 3.04
C LYS A 366 -17.60 -16.99 2.78
N GLN A 367 -16.26 -17.17 2.94
CA GLN A 367 -15.56 -18.44 2.76
C GLN A 367 -14.82 -18.88 4.05
N PRO A 368 -15.50 -19.16 5.16
CA PRO A 368 -14.84 -19.54 6.42
C PRO A 368 -14.32 -20.99 6.46
N SER A 369 -14.43 -21.79 5.40
CA SER A 369 -14.25 -23.25 5.49
C SER A 369 -13.04 -23.84 4.77
N LEU A 370 -12.09 -23.07 4.24
CA LEU A 370 -10.97 -23.61 3.45
C LEU A 370 -9.56 -23.41 4.07
N VAL A 371 -9.45 -22.86 5.29
CA VAL A 371 -8.14 -22.61 5.96
C VAL A 371 -7.88 -23.57 7.13
N GLN A 372 -8.73 -24.59 7.33
CA GLN A 372 -8.46 -25.66 8.32
C GLN A 372 -8.53 -27.02 7.62
N LYS A 373 -7.48 -27.38 6.91
CA LYS A 373 -7.04 -28.79 6.75
C LYS A 373 -5.56 -28.80 6.37
#